data_8db4046c5bda6079d57a8fbaf3396b1a
#
_entry.id   8db4046c5bda6079d57a8fbaf3396b1a
#
_cell.length_a   1.000
_cell.length_b   1.000
_cell.length_c   1.000
_cell.angle_alpha   90.00
_cell.angle_beta   90.00
_cell.angle_gamma   90.00
#
_symmetry.space_group_name_H-M   'P 1'
#
loop_
_entity.id
_entity.type
_entity.pdbx_description
1 polymer ?
#
loop_
_entity_poly.entity_id
_entity_poly.type
_entity_poly.pdbx_seq_one_letter_code
_entity_poly.pdbx_strand_id
1 'polypeptide(L)'
;MRWTKQFEIDEFRPETLEPHFAWCEEHLHVSKAKDLPPSTEVFKRGVELMGWSARVVQRAAKDCVNTNACASGCPKGAKQGMTRNLIPLAEKWGVNFVTGAKVKLLIKERGRISGVLAEIQREDRTTDLVRIDAEYVFVCAGATQTPALLRRSGIRSHVGDTFQIHPMLKVAALFDEEINAQDSVMPMVQVKEFWPDISLGGSFFTVGHLAMNLSDNWLENRDLVKHYRKMATYYVAVRGTGKGTVRPARFGSDYSHLKYELSSVDVRHLSQGLARLSTLLLQSGAKSVYPCVQGLPKIETELEAVTWLDQDLPRKNLSLTTVHAFSTCPMGERADKCAADSYGRVFGFDNLYINDASMLPDSPGINPQGTIMAVARRNAHHFIAEKK
;
A
#
# COMPACT_ATOMS: atom_id res chain seq x y z
N MET A 1 9.00 13.58 -10.66
CA MET A 1 8.96 14.93 -11.27
C MET A 1 7.56 15.53 -11.40
N ARG A 2 6.46 14.75 -11.41
CA ARG A 2 5.11 15.32 -11.31
C ARG A 2 4.91 16.06 -9.99
N TRP A 3 5.30 15.46 -8.89
CA TRP A 3 5.17 16.06 -7.55
C TRP A 3 5.98 17.34 -7.39
N THR A 4 7.20 17.38 -7.89
CA THR A 4 8.04 18.58 -7.90
C THR A 4 7.35 19.75 -8.58
N LYS A 5 6.66 19.49 -9.71
CA LYS A 5 5.96 20.57 -10.46
C LYS A 5 4.61 20.94 -9.83
N GLN A 6 3.86 19.96 -9.33
CA GLN A 6 2.48 20.16 -8.88
C GLN A 6 2.40 20.66 -7.44
N PHE A 7 3.34 20.24 -6.60
CA PHE A 7 3.38 20.54 -5.16
C PHE A 7 4.61 21.35 -4.75
N GLU A 8 5.47 21.69 -5.71
CA GLU A 8 6.68 22.49 -5.52
C GLU A 8 7.62 21.88 -4.45
N ILE A 9 7.77 20.56 -4.43
CA ILE A 9 8.58 19.87 -3.41
C ILE A 9 10.05 20.06 -3.72
N ASP A 10 10.78 20.62 -2.74
CA ASP A 10 12.21 20.83 -2.82
C ASP A 10 13.00 19.53 -2.88
N GLU A 11 14.06 19.55 -3.70
CA GLU A 11 15.01 18.44 -3.81
C GLU A 11 14.38 17.05 -3.97
N PHE A 12 13.22 16.98 -4.63
CA PHE A 12 12.52 15.72 -4.89
C PHE A 12 12.87 15.20 -6.29
N ARG A 13 14.14 14.81 -6.45
CA ARG A 13 14.72 14.32 -7.70
C ARG A 13 15.28 12.91 -7.48
N PRO A 14 15.43 12.10 -8.56
CA PRO A 14 16.04 10.78 -8.44
C PRO A 14 17.41 10.82 -7.73
N GLU A 15 18.25 11.77 -8.06
CA GLU A 15 19.62 11.89 -7.56
C GLU A 15 19.66 12.17 -6.05
N THR A 16 18.72 12.95 -5.53
CA THR A 16 18.62 13.27 -4.10
C THR A 16 17.95 12.17 -3.29
N LEU A 17 17.09 11.37 -3.92
CA LEU A 17 16.40 10.26 -3.25
C LEU A 17 17.16 8.94 -3.31
N GLU A 18 18.00 8.73 -4.33
CA GLU A 18 18.73 7.47 -4.54
C GLU A 18 19.55 7.02 -3.32
N PRO A 19 20.32 7.89 -2.62
CA PRO A 19 21.05 7.48 -1.42
C PRO A 19 20.12 7.00 -0.29
N HIS A 20 18.89 7.51 -0.22
CA HIS A 20 17.92 7.10 0.78
C HIS A 20 17.26 5.78 0.41
N PHE A 21 17.00 5.53 -0.89
CA PHE A 21 16.55 4.23 -1.38
C PHE A 21 17.63 3.16 -1.14
N ALA A 22 18.85 3.40 -1.57
CA ALA A 22 19.97 2.45 -1.42
C ALA A 22 20.18 2.05 0.05
N TRP A 23 20.16 3.02 0.95
CA TRP A 23 20.27 2.73 2.39
C TRP A 23 19.12 1.85 2.91
N CYS A 24 17.87 2.15 2.51
CA CYS A 24 16.72 1.35 2.91
C CYS A 24 16.79 -0.07 2.35
N GLU A 25 17.19 -0.22 1.09
CA GLU A 25 17.35 -1.52 0.42
C GLU A 25 18.40 -2.38 1.08
N GLU A 26 19.56 -1.80 1.42
CA GLU A 26 20.63 -2.47 2.14
C GLU A 26 20.17 -2.96 3.52
N HIS A 27 19.61 -2.07 4.34
CA HIS A 27 19.21 -2.37 5.73
C HIS A 27 18.04 -3.33 5.84
N LEU A 28 17.20 -3.40 4.82
CA LEU A 28 16.08 -4.32 4.73
C LEU A 28 16.39 -5.57 3.90
N HIS A 29 17.63 -5.75 3.46
CA HIS A 29 18.03 -6.87 2.61
C HIS A 29 17.14 -7.03 1.39
N VAL A 30 16.86 -5.93 0.68
CA VAL A 30 16.03 -5.96 -0.53
C VAL A 30 16.79 -6.67 -1.64
N SER A 31 16.21 -7.72 -2.17
CA SER A 31 16.86 -8.56 -3.17
C SER A 31 15.86 -9.16 -4.17
N LYS A 32 16.37 -9.58 -5.33
CA LYS A 32 15.60 -10.40 -6.27
C LYS A 32 15.53 -11.83 -5.75
N ALA A 33 14.42 -12.50 -6.01
CA ALA A 33 14.34 -13.93 -5.76
C ALA A 33 15.28 -14.70 -6.70
N LYS A 34 15.85 -15.80 -6.19
CA LYS A 34 16.65 -16.72 -7.01
C LYS A 34 15.78 -17.49 -7.99
N ASP A 35 14.67 -18.03 -7.48
CA ASP A 35 13.73 -18.84 -8.24
C ASP A 35 12.35 -18.17 -8.24
N LEU A 36 11.66 -18.26 -9.35
CA LEU A 36 10.29 -17.78 -9.47
C LEU A 36 9.32 -18.92 -9.10
N PRO A 37 8.28 -18.63 -8.33
CA PRO A 37 7.27 -19.65 -8.01
C PRO A 37 6.42 -20.02 -9.24
N PRO A 38 5.84 -21.22 -9.31
CA PRO A 38 5.09 -21.70 -10.46
C PRO A 38 4.00 -20.73 -10.95
N SER A 39 3.26 -20.12 -10.04
CA SER A 39 2.24 -19.11 -10.40
C SER A 39 2.84 -17.85 -11.05
N THR A 40 4.10 -17.53 -10.75
CA THR A 40 4.84 -16.44 -11.39
C THR A 40 5.36 -16.85 -12.76
N GLU A 41 5.84 -18.10 -12.92
CA GLU A 41 6.30 -18.60 -14.22
C GLU A 41 5.18 -18.63 -15.25
N VAL A 42 3.98 -19.08 -14.84
CA VAL A 42 2.79 -19.05 -15.73
C VAL A 42 2.45 -17.60 -16.13
N PHE A 43 2.47 -16.67 -15.19
CA PHE A 43 2.23 -15.25 -15.50
C PHE A 43 3.30 -14.68 -16.42
N LYS A 44 4.58 -15.00 -16.18
CA LYS A 44 5.71 -14.57 -17.00
C LYS A 44 5.59 -15.11 -18.43
N ARG A 45 5.20 -16.38 -18.60
CA ARG A 45 4.92 -16.97 -19.92
C ARG A 45 3.89 -16.14 -20.70
N GLY A 46 2.78 -15.75 -20.06
CA GLY A 46 1.80 -14.87 -20.69
C GLY A 46 2.36 -13.49 -21.05
N VAL A 47 3.17 -12.89 -20.18
CA VAL A 47 3.83 -11.60 -20.45
C VAL A 47 4.74 -11.70 -21.69
N GLU A 48 5.50 -12.78 -21.82
CA GLU A 48 6.40 -13.03 -22.95
C GLU A 48 5.62 -13.23 -24.26
N LEU A 49 4.52 -14.00 -24.22
CA LEU A 49 3.64 -14.20 -25.38
C LEU A 49 2.99 -12.89 -25.85
N MET A 50 2.64 -12.00 -24.92
CA MET A 50 2.08 -10.69 -25.24
C MET A 50 3.15 -9.67 -25.69
N GLY A 51 4.43 -9.96 -25.53
CA GLY A 51 5.53 -9.03 -25.83
C GLY A 51 5.57 -7.81 -24.90
N TRP A 52 5.00 -7.89 -23.69
CA TRP A 52 4.90 -6.75 -22.77
C TRP A 52 6.13 -6.61 -21.87
N SER A 53 6.45 -5.37 -21.55
CA SER A 53 7.48 -5.06 -20.56
C SER A 53 7.05 -5.45 -19.15
N ALA A 54 7.94 -6.14 -18.44
CA ALA A 54 7.70 -6.53 -17.04
C ALA A 54 8.99 -6.47 -16.23
N ARG A 55 8.83 -6.47 -14.90
CA ARG A 55 9.96 -6.48 -13.97
C ARG A 55 9.76 -7.56 -12.92
N VAL A 56 10.86 -8.23 -12.58
CA VAL A 56 10.91 -9.02 -11.35
C VAL A 56 10.96 -8.04 -10.17
N VAL A 57 9.96 -8.13 -9.31
CA VAL A 57 9.82 -7.26 -8.14
C VAL A 57 10.82 -7.70 -7.07
N GLN A 58 11.63 -6.76 -6.60
CA GLN A 58 12.50 -6.97 -5.45
C GLN A 58 11.68 -7.00 -4.16
N ARG A 59 12.16 -7.70 -3.15
CA ARG A 59 11.47 -7.84 -1.87
C ARG A 59 12.46 -7.82 -0.71
N ALA A 60 12.01 -7.30 0.42
CA ALA A 60 12.77 -7.32 1.67
C ALA A 60 12.72 -8.74 2.27
N ALA A 61 13.68 -9.57 1.90
CA ALA A 61 13.78 -10.96 2.34
C ALA A 61 15.23 -11.44 2.37
N LYS A 62 15.61 -12.10 3.47
CA LYS A 62 16.92 -12.72 3.67
C LYS A 62 16.74 -14.22 3.92
N ASP A 63 17.45 -15.06 3.15
CA ASP A 63 17.44 -16.52 3.29
C ASP A 63 16.04 -17.13 3.25
N CYS A 64 15.24 -16.70 2.29
CA CYS A 64 13.86 -17.17 2.12
C CYS A 64 13.84 -18.61 1.61
N VAL A 65 13.10 -19.47 2.32
CA VAL A 65 12.91 -20.90 2.00
C VAL A 65 11.49 -21.21 1.49
N ASN A 66 10.80 -20.23 0.97
CA ASN A 66 9.50 -20.35 0.29
C ASN A 66 8.37 -20.99 1.10
N THR A 67 8.22 -20.64 2.39
CA THR A 67 7.18 -21.20 3.28
C THR A 67 5.76 -20.69 3.00
N ASN A 68 5.57 -19.77 2.08
CA ASN A 68 4.30 -19.06 1.80
C ASN A 68 3.59 -18.44 3.04
N ALA A 69 4.30 -18.22 4.13
CA ALA A 69 3.76 -17.65 5.37
C ALA A 69 3.95 -16.13 5.51
N CYS A 70 4.22 -15.43 4.39
CA CYS A 70 4.57 -14.00 4.42
C CYS A 70 3.49 -13.10 5.00
N ALA A 71 2.22 -13.45 4.83
CA ALA A 71 1.09 -12.66 5.33
C ALA A 71 0.74 -12.96 6.79
N SER A 72 1.02 -14.17 7.27
CA SER A 72 0.66 -14.65 8.62
C SER A 72 1.80 -14.58 9.64
N GLY A 73 2.99 -14.22 9.20
CA GLY A 73 4.22 -14.27 9.99
C GLY A 73 5.18 -15.33 9.47
N CYS A 74 6.39 -14.92 9.12
CA CYS A 74 7.40 -15.81 8.56
C CYS A 74 8.07 -16.62 9.67
N PRO A 75 7.88 -17.96 9.77
CA PRO A 75 8.42 -18.77 10.86
C PRO A 75 9.95 -18.87 10.83
N LYS A 76 10.56 -18.63 9.66
CA LYS A 76 12.02 -18.61 9.49
C LYS A 76 12.62 -17.21 9.68
N GLY A 77 11.79 -16.19 9.92
CA GLY A 77 12.26 -14.82 10.04
C GLY A 77 12.92 -14.25 8.76
N ALA A 78 12.71 -14.91 7.62
CA ALA A 78 13.27 -14.46 6.34
C ALA A 78 12.67 -13.15 5.84
N LYS A 79 11.38 -12.90 6.11
CA LYS A 79 10.74 -11.61 5.81
C LYS A 79 11.38 -10.52 6.66
N GLN A 80 11.91 -9.50 6.00
CA GLN A 80 12.55 -8.36 6.64
C GLN A 80 11.54 -7.20 6.81
N GLY A 81 11.79 -6.37 7.81
CA GLY A 81 10.91 -5.24 8.13
C GLY A 81 11.40 -4.49 9.37
N MET A 82 10.68 -3.48 9.79
CA MET A 82 11.08 -2.58 10.86
C MET A 82 11.44 -3.30 12.16
N THR A 83 10.62 -4.26 12.60
CA THR A 83 10.81 -5.02 13.84
C THR A 83 12.04 -5.93 13.84
N ARG A 84 12.54 -6.31 12.67
CA ARG A 84 13.75 -7.16 12.56
C ARG A 84 15.03 -6.38 12.29
N ASN A 85 14.92 -5.20 11.73
CA ASN A 85 16.05 -4.44 11.23
C ASN A 85 16.17 -3.08 11.94
N LEU A 86 15.26 -2.14 11.66
CA LEU A 86 15.46 -0.77 12.07
C LEU A 86 15.12 -0.52 13.55
N ILE A 87 14.15 -1.21 14.14
CA ILE A 87 13.84 -1.09 15.58
C ILE A 87 15.02 -1.58 16.42
N PRO A 88 15.56 -2.80 16.22
CA PRO A 88 16.75 -3.23 16.98
C PRO A 88 17.99 -2.34 16.74
N LEU A 89 18.11 -1.75 15.54
CA LEU A 89 19.19 -0.79 15.27
C LEU A 89 18.99 0.49 16.09
N ALA A 90 17.79 1.02 16.14
CA ALA A 90 17.47 2.23 16.90
C ALA A 90 17.66 2.03 18.42
N GLU A 91 17.27 0.87 18.96
CA GLU A 91 17.50 0.51 20.37
C GLU A 91 18.97 0.53 20.74
N LYS A 92 19.86 0.05 19.86
CA LYS A 92 21.32 0.12 20.06
C LYS A 92 21.84 1.56 20.19
N TRP A 93 21.11 2.52 19.61
CA TRP A 93 21.42 3.95 19.69
C TRP A 93 20.64 4.67 20.80
N GLY A 94 20.02 3.93 21.71
CA GLY A 94 19.35 4.48 22.89
C GLY A 94 17.91 4.96 22.66
N VAL A 95 17.29 4.58 21.56
CA VAL A 95 15.87 4.89 21.34
C VAL A 95 15.01 3.98 22.22
N ASN A 96 14.11 4.59 23.00
CA ASN A 96 13.16 3.87 23.83
C ASN A 96 11.85 3.67 23.08
N PHE A 97 11.32 2.45 23.10
CA PHE A 97 10.02 2.10 22.54
C PHE A 97 9.03 1.81 23.65
N VAL A 98 7.95 2.58 23.71
CA VAL A 98 6.86 2.36 24.65
C VAL A 98 5.68 1.73 23.93
N THR A 99 5.47 0.44 24.15
CA THR A 99 4.35 -0.31 23.57
C THR A 99 3.11 -0.20 24.47
N GLY A 100 1.92 -0.49 23.93
CA GLY A 100 0.67 -0.34 24.67
C GLY A 100 0.29 1.13 24.96
N ALA A 101 1.03 2.09 24.39
CA ALA A 101 0.76 3.51 24.53
C ALA A 101 0.04 4.05 23.28
N LYS A 102 -1.14 4.60 23.47
CA LYS A 102 -1.98 5.16 22.43
C LYS A 102 -2.11 6.66 22.56
N VAL A 103 -1.51 7.41 21.65
CA VAL A 103 -1.61 8.87 21.62
C VAL A 103 -3.04 9.28 21.24
N LYS A 104 -3.70 10.03 22.09
CA LYS A 104 -5.07 10.54 21.91
C LYS A 104 -5.10 11.96 21.34
N LEU A 105 -4.20 12.81 21.83
CA LEU A 105 -4.12 14.23 21.46
C LEU A 105 -2.66 14.72 21.44
N LEU A 106 -2.40 15.71 20.60
CA LEU A 106 -1.23 16.57 20.70
C LEU A 106 -1.57 17.74 21.64
N ILE A 107 -0.69 18.05 22.59
CA ILE A 107 -0.86 19.14 23.54
C ILE A 107 -0.30 20.41 22.90
N LYS A 108 -1.15 21.40 22.68
CA LYS A 108 -0.81 22.69 22.07
C LYS A 108 -0.73 23.78 23.14
N GLU A 109 0.43 24.38 23.26
CA GLU A 109 0.71 25.50 24.18
C GLU A 109 1.47 26.60 23.47
N ARG A 110 1.01 27.83 23.56
CA ARG A 110 1.67 29.03 23.00
C ARG A 110 2.05 28.88 21.50
N GLY A 111 1.19 28.22 20.71
CA GLY A 111 1.43 28.03 19.27
C GLY A 111 2.36 26.87 18.89
N ARG A 112 2.93 26.16 19.86
CA ARG A 112 3.80 24.99 19.67
C ARG A 112 3.15 23.73 20.22
N ILE A 113 3.66 22.58 19.84
CA ILE A 113 3.32 21.30 20.47
C ILE A 113 4.27 21.11 21.65
N SER A 114 3.75 21.03 22.87
CA SER A 114 4.53 20.81 24.09
C SER A 114 4.68 19.33 24.44
N GLY A 115 3.87 18.47 23.82
CA GLY A 115 3.89 17.03 24.07
C GLY A 115 2.64 16.35 23.56
N VAL A 116 2.37 15.16 24.09
CA VAL A 116 1.22 14.35 23.73
C VAL A 116 0.49 13.84 24.98
N LEU A 117 -0.81 13.60 24.84
CA LEU A 117 -1.62 12.87 25.80
C LEU A 117 -1.83 11.46 25.30
N ALA A 118 -1.37 10.46 26.05
CA ALA A 118 -1.46 9.06 25.67
C ALA A 118 -2.21 8.23 26.70
N GLU A 119 -3.01 7.28 26.25
CA GLU A 119 -3.50 6.17 27.07
C GLU A 119 -2.43 5.07 27.07
N ILE A 120 -1.99 4.67 28.25
CA ILE A 120 -1.04 3.56 28.43
C ILE A 120 -1.78 2.42 29.11
N GLN A 121 -1.79 1.26 28.46
CA GLN A 121 -2.38 0.06 29.02
C GLN A 121 -1.44 -0.58 30.05
N ARG A 122 -1.96 -0.83 31.25
CA ARG A 122 -1.28 -1.57 32.31
C ARG A 122 -1.40 -3.08 32.12
N GLU A 123 -0.63 -3.84 32.87
CA GLU A 123 -0.69 -5.31 32.88
C GLU A 123 -2.06 -5.85 33.28
N ASP A 124 -2.74 -5.19 34.23
CA ASP A 124 -4.11 -5.51 34.67
C ASP A 124 -5.21 -5.10 33.67
N ARG A 125 -4.82 -4.61 32.48
CA ARG A 125 -5.68 -4.09 31.41
C ARG A 125 -6.39 -2.78 31.71
N THR A 126 -6.13 -2.16 32.84
CA THR A 126 -6.55 -0.77 33.09
C THR A 126 -5.72 0.19 32.23
N THR A 127 -6.20 1.42 32.05
CA THR A 127 -5.51 2.43 31.25
C THR A 127 -5.27 3.69 32.06
N ASP A 128 -4.06 4.22 31.97
CA ASP A 128 -3.72 5.54 32.50
C ASP A 128 -3.68 6.55 31.36
N LEU A 129 -4.12 7.76 31.68
CA LEU A 129 -3.92 8.90 30.81
C LEU A 129 -2.66 9.64 31.24
N VAL A 130 -1.64 9.61 30.39
CA VAL A 130 -0.30 10.12 30.70
C VAL A 130 0.05 11.25 29.73
N ARG A 131 0.54 12.36 30.29
CA ARG A 131 1.18 13.43 29.51
C ARG A 131 2.65 13.06 29.28
N ILE A 132 3.10 13.15 28.04
CA ILE A 132 4.50 12.97 27.64
C ILE A 132 4.95 14.27 26.99
N ASP A 133 5.87 14.98 27.65
CA ASP A 133 6.42 16.22 27.12
C ASP A 133 7.51 15.94 26.09
N ALA A 134 7.57 16.74 25.04
CA ALA A 134 8.51 16.60 23.96
C ALA A 134 8.83 17.95 23.31
N GLU A 135 10.10 18.16 22.98
CA GLU A 135 10.54 19.35 22.26
C GLU A 135 10.11 19.31 20.78
N TYR A 136 10.20 18.14 20.15
CA TYR A 136 9.78 17.87 18.76
C TYR A 136 8.88 16.65 18.72
N VAL A 137 7.88 16.68 17.86
CA VAL A 137 6.93 15.57 17.67
C VAL A 137 6.85 15.17 16.21
N PHE A 138 7.14 13.91 15.91
CA PHE A 138 6.94 13.28 14.61
C PHE A 138 5.72 12.39 14.66
N VAL A 139 4.69 12.71 13.89
CA VAL A 139 3.49 11.89 13.77
C VAL A 139 3.67 10.90 12.63
N CYS A 140 3.72 9.61 12.98
CA CYS A 140 3.96 8.50 12.06
C CYS A 140 2.90 7.39 12.22
N ALA A 141 1.63 7.77 12.42
CA ALA A 141 0.53 6.85 12.69
C ALA A 141 -0.16 6.30 11.40
N GLY A 142 0.41 6.59 10.24
CA GLY A 142 -0.06 6.13 8.92
C GLY A 142 -1.21 6.95 8.36
N ALA A 143 -1.55 6.67 7.10
CA ALA A 143 -2.48 7.48 6.31
C ALA A 143 -3.89 7.63 6.89
N THR A 144 -4.29 6.82 7.85
CA THR A 144 -5.62 6.88 8.47
C THR A 144 -5.61 7.48 9.87
N GLN A 145 -4.61 7.17 10.69
CA GLN A 145 -4.57 7.61 12.08
C GLN A 145 -3.83 8.95 12.23
N THR A 146 -2.84 9.25 11.40
CA THR A 146 -2.17 10.56 11.41
C THR A 146 -3.16 11.71 11.19
N PRO A 147 -4.00 11.74 10.13
CA PRO A 147 -4.97 12.80 9.97
C PRO A 147 -6.05 12.80 11.08
N ALA A 148 -6.42 11.65 11.60
CA ALA A 148 -7.39 11.57 12.68
C ALA A 148 -6.84 12.18 13.98
N LEU A 149 -5.58 11.89 14.33
CA LEU A 149 -4.90 12.48 15.50
C LEU A 149 -4.76 13.99 15.36
N LEU A 150 -4.26 14.46 14.22
CA LEU A 150 -4.11 15.90 13.94
C LEU A 150 -5.45 16.63 14.06
N ARG A 151 -6.52 16.08 13.47
CA ARG A 151 -7.86 16.66 13.55
C ARG A 151 -8.45 16.67 14.97
N ARG A 152 -8.24 15.60 15.74
CA ARG A 152 -8.64 15.59 17.17
C ARG A 152 -7.93 16.68 17.96
N SER A 153 -6.67 16.95 17.58
CA SER A 153 -5.84 18.00 18.20
C SER A 153 -6.11 19.42 17.66
N GLY A 154 -7.16 19.60 16.83
CA GLY A 154 -7.55 20.88 16.28
C GLY A 154 -6.77 21.35 15.05
N ILE A 155 -5.88 20.50 14.49
CA ILE A 155 -5.09 20.80 13.29
C ILE A 155 -5.85 20.24 12.08
N ARG A 156 -6.34 21.12 11.19
CA ARG A 156 -7.31 20.75 10.16
C ARG A 156 -6.96 21.16 8.75
N SER A 157 -6.05 22.15 8.56
CA SER A 157 -5.71 22.66 7.22
C SER A 157 -5.08 21.57 6.37
N HIS A 158 -5.72 21.19 5.26
CA HIS A 158 -5.32 20.12 4.33
C HIS A 158 -5.06 18.75 4.99
N VAL A 159 -5.65 18.51 6.15
CA VAL A 159 -5.51 17.26 6.92
C VAL A 159 -6.74 16.39 6.73
N GLY A 160 -6.57 15.20 6.13
CA GLY A 160 -7.60 14.21 5.92
C GLY A 160 -8.60 14.53 4.80
N ASP A 161 -8.26 15.41 3.87
CA ASP A 161 -9.14 15.87 2.79
C ASP A 161 -8.81 15.26 1.42
N THR A 162 -7.66 14.60 1.31
CA THR A 162 -7.11 14.08 0.04
C THR A 162 -6.73 12.60 0.13
N PHE A 163 -7.49 11.81 0.88
CA PHE A 163 -7.26 10.38 0.98
C PHE A 163 -7.26 9.71 -0.38
N GLN A 164 -6.19 8.99 -0.69
CA GLN A 164 -6.03 8.23 -1.92
C GLN A 164 -5.56 6.80 -1.64
N ILE A 165 -5.87 5.92 -2.59
CA ILE A 165 -5.49 4.51 -2.58
C ILE A 165 -5.05 4.07 -3.98
N HIS A 166 -4.49 2.88 -4.09
CA HIS A 166 -4.46 2.15 -5.36
C HIS A 166 -5.65 1.17 -5.39
N PRO A 167 -6.74 1.46 -6.11
CA PRO A 167 -7.81 0.49 -6.28
C PRO A 167 -7.27 -0.76 -6.98
N MET A 168 -7.56 -1.94 -6.43
CA MET A 168 -7.12 -3.22 -6.99
C MET A 168 -8.30 -4.15 -7.16
N LEU A 169 -8.45 -4.69 -8.38
CA LEU A 169 -9.38 -5.76 -8.71
C LEU A 169 -8.62 -7.09 -8.68
N LYS A 170 -9.12 -8.05 -7.91
CA LYS A 170 -8.58 -9.42 -7.90
C LYS A 170 -9.22 -10.25 -8.99
N VAL A 171 -8.44 -11.22 -9.47
CA VAL A 171 -8.84 -12.14 -10.52
C VAL A 171 -8.31 -13.52 -10.16
N ALA A 172 -9.17 -14.55 -10.11
CA ALA A 172 -8.73 -15.93 -10.03
C ALA A 172 -8.71 -16.55 -11.43
N ALA A 173 -7.75 -17.41 -11.71
CA ALA A 173 -7.65 -18.13 -12.98
C ALA A 173 -7.54 -19.64 -12.74
N LEU A 174 -8.21 -20.43 -13.56
CA LEU A 174 -8.18 -21.89 -13.56
C LEU A 174 -7.36 -22.37 -14.76
N PHE A 175 -6.45 -23.30 -14.53
CA PHE A 175 -5.58 -23.92 -15.53
C PHE A 175 -5.84 -25.41 -15.65
N ASP A 176 -5.38 -26.04 -16.72
CA ASP A 176 -5.40 -27.50 -16.85
C ASP A 176 -4.27 -28.16 -16.04
N GLU A 177 -3.13 -27.50 -16.00
CA GLU A 177 -1.95 -27.91 -15.23
C GLU A 177 -2.06 -27.56 -13.74
N GLU A 178 -1.38 -28.29 -12.88
CA GLU A 178 -1.26 -27.95 -11.46
C GLU A 178 -0.28 -26.78 -11.27
N ILE A 179 -0.79 -25.66 -10.80
CA ILE A 179 -0.02 -24.46 -10.49
C ILE A 179 0.55 -24.50 -9.07
N ASN A 180 -0.15 -25.18 -8.16
CA ASN A 180 0.22 -25.29 -6.74
C ASN A 180 0.59 -23.94 -6.09
N ALA A 181 -0.19 -22.90 -6.39
CA ALA A 181 0.05 -21.54 -5.92
C ALA A 181 0.06 -21.42 -4.38
N GLN A 182 -0.61 -22.34 -3.67
CA GLN A 182 -0.60 -22.41 -2.20
C GLN A 182 0.78 -22.81 -1.63
N ASP A 183 1.60 -23.48 -2.42
CA ASP A 183 2.95 -23.93 -2.04
C ASP A 183 4.04 -22.92 -2.47
N SER A 184 3.61 -21.77 -2.97
CA SER A 184 4.46 -20.72 -3.52
C SER A 184 4.52 -19.51 -2.60
N VAL A 185 5.62 -18.78 -2.65
CA VAL A 185 5.70 -17.42 -2.10
C VAL A 185 4.90 -16.42 -2.93
N MET A 186 4.78 -15.20 -2.42
CA MET A 186 4.17 -14.10 -3.15
C MET A 186 4.77 -13.94 -4.55
N PRO A 187 3.95 -13.88 -5.59
CA PRO A 187 4.41 -13.70 -6.96
C PRO A 187 5.24 -12.44 -7.16
N MET A 188 6.20 -12.50 -8.07
CA MET A 188 7.28 -11.51 -8.17
C MET A 188 7.45 -10.87 -9.54
N VAL A 189 6.56 -11.12 -10.49
CA VAL A 189 6.57 -10.43 -11.79
C VAL A 189 5.43 -9.43 -11.84
N GLN A 190 5.74 -8.23 -12.31
CA GLN A 190 4.78 -7.14 -12.47
C GLN A 190 4.92 -6.54 -13.87
N VAL A 191 3.83 -6.48 -14.62
CA VAL A 191 3.75 -5.81 -15.93
C VAL A 191 3.89 -4.31 -15.72
N LYS A 192 4.74 -3.68 -16.53
CA LYS A 192 5.03 -2.23 -16.55
C LYS A 192 4.64 -1.55 -17.86
N GLU A 193 4.14 -2.30 -18.83
CA GLU A 193 3.73 -1.80 -20.15
C GLU A 193 2.76 -0.60 -20.04
N PHE A 194 1.86 -0.65 -19.08
CA PHE A 194 0.79 0.36 -18.93
C PHE A 194 1.06 1.33 -17.77
N TRP A 195 2.32 1.41 -17.33
CA TRP A 195 2.72 2.35 -16.27
C TRP A 195 2.64 3.81 -16.76
N PRO A 196 2.21 4.80 -15.93
CA PRO A 196 1.98 4.69 -14.49
C PRO A 196 0.54 4.32 -14.10
N ASP A 197 -0.37 4.17 -15.02
CA ASP A 197 -1.80 4.16 -14.74
C ASP A 197 -2.33 2.78 -14.36
N ILE A 198 -1.82 1.72 -15.00
CA ILE A 198 -2.24 0.33 -14.75
C ILE A 198 -1.01 -0.54 -14.49
N SER A 199 -1.14 -1.43 -13.52
CA SER A 199 -0.13 -2.44 -13.18
C SER A 199 -0.82 -3.79 -12.99
N LEU A 200 -0.26 -4.84 -13.59
CA LEU A 200 -0.77 -6.20 -13.49
C LEU A 200 0.28 -7.08 -12.79
N GLY A 201 -0.17 -8.04 -11.99
CA GLY A 201 0.75 -8.94 -11.29
C GLY A 201 0.05 -10.09 -10.60
N GLY A 202 0.85 -11.02 -10.08
CA GLY A 202 0.35 -12.10 -9.26
C GLY A 202 0.01 -11.64 -7.84
N SER A 203 -0.93 -12.33 -7.20
CA SER A 203 -1.37 -12.07 -5.85
C SER A 203 -0.98 -13.20 -4.90
N PHE A 204 -0.86 -12.88 -3.61
CA PHE A 204 -0.71 -13.88 -2.56
C PHE A 204 -1.89 -14.86 -2.58
N PHE A 205 -1.58 -16.15 -2.46
CA PHE A 205 -2.56 -17.21 -2.60
C PHE A 205 -2.55 -18.15 -1.37
N THR A 206 -3.72 -18.38 -0.83
CA THR A 206 -4.08 -19.52 0.00
C THR A 206 -5.48 -19.99 -0.40
N VAL A 207 -5.89 -21.16 0.02
CA VAL A 207 -7.25 -21.66 -0.24
C VAL A 207 -8.32 -20.68 0.30
N GLY A 208 -8.06 -20.08 1.48
CA GLY A 208 -8.95 -19.07 2.05
C GLY A 208 -9.03 -17.80 1.20
N HIS A 209 -7.90 -17.32 0.66
CA HIS A 209 -7.91 -16.16 -0.25
C HIS A 209 -8.61 -16.47 -1.57
N LEU A 210 -8.48 -17.70 -2.10
CA LEU A 210 -9.22 -18.13 -3.27
C LEU A 210 -10.74 -18.11 -2.98
N ALA A 211 -11.19 -18.67 -1.86
CA ALA A 211 -12.60 -18.63 -1.49
C ALA A 211 -13.14 -17.20 -1.37
N MET A 212 -12.35 -16.29 -0.78
CA MET A 212 -12.70 -14.85 -0.73
C MET A 212 -12.80 -14.25 -2.14
N ASN A 213 -11.88 -14.56 -3.05
CA ASN A 213 -11.91 -14.03 -4.42
C ASN A 213 -13.09 -14.56 -5.24
N LEU A 214 -13.62 -15.72 -4.88
CA LEU A 214 -14.78 -16.34 -5.53
C LEU A 214 -16.12 -15.96 -4.87
N SER A 215 -16.09 -15.24 -3.75
CA SER A 215 -17.27 -15.00 -2.91
C SER A 215 -18.33 -14.11 -3.57
N ASP A 216 -17.96 -13.22 -4.49
CA ASP A 216 -18.89 -12.35 -5.20
C ASP A 216 -19.93 -13.10 -6.03
N ASN A 217 -19.54 -14.27 -6.54
CA ASN A 217 -20.41 -15.18 -7.31
C ASN A 217 -20.31 -16.59 -6.70
N TRP A 218 -20.54 -16.69 -5.39
CA TRP A 218 -20.26 -17.89 -4.60
C TRP A 218 -21.09 -19.11 -5.05
N LEU A 219 -22.35 -18.92 -5.35
CA LEU A 219 -23.24 -20.03 -5.71
C LEU A 219 -22.75 -20.76 -6.97
N GLU A 220 -22.24 -20.00 -7.93
CA GLU A 220 -21.70 -20.50 -9.20
C GLU A 220 -20.28 -21.04 -9.05
N ASN A 221 -19.49 -20.46 -8.16
CA ASN A 221 -18.03 -20.65 -8.13
C ASN A 221 -17.52 -21.47 -6.94
N ARG A 222 -18.36 -21.81 -5.95
CA ARG A 222 -17.91 -22.49 -4.71
C ARG A 222 -17.19 -23.82 -4.96
N ASP A 223 -17.60 -24.58 -5.98
CA ASP A 223 -17.00 -25.88 -6.30
C ASP A 223 -15.58 -25.74 -6.89
N LEU A 224 -15.22 -24.57 -7.40
CA LEU A 224 -13.87 -24.27 -7.89
C LEU A 224 -12.81 -24.34 -6.78
N VAL A 225 -13.20 -24.09 -5.53
CA VAL A 225 -12.26 -24.19 -4.39
C VAL A 225 -11.64 -25.60 -4.31
N LYS A 226 -12.33 -26.65 -4.75
CA LYS A 226 -11.82 -28.02 -4.82
C LYS A 226 -10.64 -28.17 -5.80
N HIS A 227 -10.56 -27.27 -6.78
CA HIS A 227 -9.51 -27.25 -7.81
C HIS A 227 -8.36 -26.29 -7.47
N TYR A 228 -8.20 -25.91 -6.19
CA TYR A 228 -7.23 -24.90 -5.74
C TYR A 228 -5.80 -25.15 -6.23
N ARG A 229 -5.40 -26.42 -6.45
CA ARG A 229 -4.06 -26.78 -6.99
C ARG A 229 -3.85 -26.27 -8.42
N LYS A 230 -4.92 -26.17 -9.17
CA LYS A 230 -4.94 -25.70 -10.57
C LYS A 230 -5.29 -24.21 -10.68
N MET A 231 -5.37 -23.51 -9.56
CA MET A 231 -5.78 -22.10 -9.54
C MET A 231 -4.68 -21.20 -9.00
N ALA A 232 -4.65 -19.99 -9.51
CA ALA A 232 -3.83 -18.90 -8.98
C ALA A 232 -4.62 -17.59 -8.99
N THR A 233 -4.17 -16.61 -8.19
CA THR A 233 -4.79 -15.30 -8.14
C THR A 233 -3.84 -14.22 -8.62
N TYR A 234 -4.41 -13.25 -9.31
CA TYR A 234 -3.71 -12.13 -9.92
C TYR A 234 -4.43 -10.83 -9.56
N TYR A 235 -3.87 -9.70 -9.95
CA TYR A 235 -4.50 -8.41 -9.71
C TYR A 235 -4.28 -7.43 -10.85
N VAL A 236 -5.28 -6.57 -10.99
CA VAL A 236 -5.17 -5.27 -11.67
C VAL A 236 -5.08 -4.22 -10.58
N ALA A 237 -4.06 -3.40 -10.59
CA ALA A 237 -3.97 -2.23 -9.72
C ALA A 237 -3.89 -0.97 -10.58
N VAL A 238 -4.64 0.05 -10.20
CA VAL A 238 -4.62 1.32 -10.92
C VAL A 238 -4.08 2.44 -10.02
N ARG A 239 -3.43 3.42 -10.65
CA ARG A 239 -3.06 4.65 -9.98
C ARG A 239 -4.33 5.44 -9.69
N GLY A 240 -4.84 5.34 -8.45
CA GLY A 240 -6.07 5.98 -8.06
C GLY A 240 -6.04 7.49 -8.32
N THR A 241 -7.03 8.00 -9.03
CA THR A 241 -7.28 9.42 -9.25
C THR A 241 -8.46 9.91 -8.43
N GLY A 242 -9.28 8.98 -7.96
CA GLY A 242 -10.34 9.24 -6.98
C GLY A 242 -9.76 9.82 -5.70
N LYS A 243 -10.60 10.53 -4.96
CA LYS A 243 -10.25 11.14 -3.68
C LYS A 243 -11.26 10.79 -2.61
N GLY A 244 -10.77 10.77 -1.40
CA GLY A 244 -11.59 10.50 -0.24
C GLY A 244 -11.25 11.38 0.93
N THR A 245 -11.86 11.10 2.05
CA THR A 245 -11.61 11.81 3.30
C THR A 245 -11.39 10.85 4.45
N VAL A 246 -10.56 11.28 5.40
CA VAL A 246 -10.37 10.62 6.69
C VAL A 246 -10.82 11.57 7.79
N ARG A 247 -11.71 11.09 8.65
CA ARG A 247 -12.23 11.87 9.79
C ARG A 247 -12.10 11.05 11.06
N PRO A 248 -11.79 11.66 12.21
CA PRO A 248 -11.87 10.95 13.48
C PRO A 248 -13.31 10.48 13.70
N ALA A 249 -13.47 9.30 14.28
CA ALA A 249 -14.79 8.83 14.69
C ALA A 249 -15.37 9.72 15.78
N ARG A 250 -16.68 9.78 15.86
CA ARG A 250 -17.41 10.46 16.94
C ARG A 250 -17.48 9.56 18.18
N PHE A 251 -17.69 10.15 19.34
CA PHE A 251 -18.00 9.43 20.61
C PHE A 251 -16.90 8.47 21.09
N GLY A 252 -15.66 8.94 21.17
CA GLY A 252 -14.57 8.22 21.84
C GLY A 252 -14.04 6.97 21.12
N SER A 253 -14.58 6.62 19.96
CA SER A 253 -14.04 5.55 19.14
C SER A 253 -12.68 5.94 18.58
N ASP A 254 -11.75 5.01 18.61
CA ASP A 254 -10.40 5.17 18.06
C ASP A 254 -10.32 4.92 16.55
N TYR A 255 -11.41 4.49 15.94
CA TYR A 255 -11.49 4.27 14.50
C TYR A 255 -11.61 5.58 13.74
N SER A 256 -11.16 5.54 12.49
CA SER A 256 -11.33 6.65 11.55
C SER A 256 -12.46 6.34 10.58
N HIS A 257 -13.30 7.33 10.30
CA HIS A 257 -14.26 7.25 9.21
C HIS A 257 -13.53 7.52 7.89
N LEU A 258 -13.57 6.56 7.01
CA LEU A 258 -13.02 6.63 5.67
C LEU A 258 -14.16 6.80 4.67
N LYS A 259 -14.05 7.79 3.82
CA LYS A 259 -14.84 7.93 2.60
C LYS A 259 -13.89 7.90 1.42
N TYR A 260 -14.21 7.12 0.40
CA TYR A 260 -13.47 7.11 -0.86
C TYR A 260 -14.43 6.92 -2.02
N GLU A 261 -14.20 7.63 -3.10
CA GLU A 261 -14.99 7.52 -4.31
C GLU A 261 -14.07 7.27 -5.50
N LEU A 262 -14.37 6.20 -6.24
CA LEU A 262 -13.70 5.92 -7.51
C LEU A 262 -14.05 7.01 -8.52
N SER A 263 -13.07 7.51 -9.23
CA SER A 263 -13.33 8.35 -10.40
C SER A 263 -13.80 7.50 -11.59
N SER A 264 -14.35 8.14 -12.61
CA SER A 264 -14.64 7.45 -13.88
C SER A 264 -13.36 6.96 -14.56
N VAL A 265 -12.25 7.66 -14.39
CA VAL A 265 -10.93 7.26 -14.88
C VAL A 265 -10.47 5.97 -14.19
N ASP A 266 -10.65 5.86 -12.87
CA ASP A 266 -10.30 4.64 -12.13
C ASP A 266 -11.10 3.44 -12.62
N VAL A 267 -12.41 3.60 -12.85
CA VAL A 267 -13.28 2.53 -13.37
C VAL A 267 -12.85 2.11 -14.77
N ARG A 268 -12.57 3.08 -15.65
CA ARG A 268 -12.08 2.82 -17.01
C ARG A 268 -10.74 2.06 -16.98
N HIS A 269 -9.80 2.46 -16.15
CA HIS A 269 -8.51 1.78 -16.03
C HIS A 269 -8.64 0.38 -15.43
N LEU A 270 -9.56 0.17 -14.46
CA LEU A 270 -9.85 -1.17 -13.94
C LEU A 270 -10.43 -2.08 -15.03
N SER A 271 -11.35 -1.57 -15.85
CA SER A 271 -11.95 -2.31 -16.97
C SER A 271 -10.89 -2.70 -17.99
N GLN A 272 -10.10 -1.76 -18.44
CA GLN A 272 -9.01 -2.00 -19.37
C GLN A 272 -7.93 -2.94 -18.80
N GLY A 273 -7.67 -2.82 -17.50
CA GLY A 273 -6.76 -3.72 -16.79
C GLY A 273 -7.30 -5.14 -16.73
N LEU A 274 -8.60 -5.31 -16.48
CA LEU A 274 -9.26 -6.62 -16.51
C LEU A 274 -9.17 -7.27 -17.89
N ALA A 275 -9.48 -6.53 -18.95
CA ALA A 275 -9.34 -7.01 -20.32
C ALA A 275 -7.94 -7.56 -20.58
N ARG A 276 -6.92 -6.73 -20.35
CA ARG A 276 -5.51 -7.07 -20.58
C ARG A 276 -5.04 -8.25 -19.73
N LEU A 277 -5.40 -8.26 -18.44
CA LEU A 277 -5.03 -9.35 -17.55
C LEU A 277 -5.69 -10.65 -17.95
N SER A 278 -6.98 -10.63 -18.32
CA SER A 278 -7.70 -11.82 -18.76
C SER A 278 -7.13 -12.37 -20.06
N THR A 279 -6.84 -11.53 -21.05
CA THR A 279 -6.16 -11.93 -22.30
C THR A 279 -4.81 -12.57 -22.00
N LEU A 280 -3.97 -11.92 -21.17
CA LEU A 280 -2.66 -12.48 -20.77
C LEU A 280 -2.81 -13.86 -20.11
N LEU A 281 -3.78 -14.04 -19.22
CA LEU A 281 -3.98 -15.31 -18.52
C LEU A 281 -4.47 -16.40 -19.44
N LEU A 282 -5.40 -16.10 -20.35
CA LEU A 282 -5.86 -17.04 -21.38
C LEU A 282 -4.71 -17.46 -22.30
N GLN A 283 -3.91 -16.52 -22.79
CA GLN A 283 -2.71 -16.78 -23.58
C GLN A 283 -1.67 -17.63 -22.82
N SER A 284 -1.59 -17.48 -21.50
CA SER A 284 -0.71 -18.30 -20.65
C SER A 284 -1.24 -19.69 -20.35
N GLY A 285 -2.42 -20.07 -20.89
CA GLY A 285 -3.02 -21.38 -20.77
C GLY A 285 -4.14 -21.49 -19.72
N ALA A 286 -4.66 -20.38 -19.20
CA ALA A 286 -5.85 -20.42 -18.36
C ALA A 286 -7.07 -20.87 -19.19
N LYS A 287 -7.88 -21.79 -18.63
CA LYS A 287 -9.17 -22.19 -19.20
C LYS A 287 -10.24 -21.14 -19.00
N SER A 288 -10.20 -20.50 -17.84
CA SER A 288 -11.19 -19.52 -17.44
C SER A 288 -10.64 -18.58 -16.38
N VAL A 289 -11.15 -17.36 -16.39
CA VAL A 289 -10.77 -16.25 -15.53
C VAL A 289 -12.01 -15.77 -14.79
N TYR A 290 -11.90 -15.59 -13.47
CA TYR A 290 -12.98 -15.25 -12.56
C TYR A 290 -12.68 -13.91 -11.87
N PRO A 291 -13.23 -12.79 -12.39
CA PRO A 291 -13.05 -11.48 -11.77
C PRO A 291 -13.85 -11.35 -10.47
N CYS A 292 -13.31 -10.62 -9.50
CA CYS A 292 -14.03 -10.25 -8.26
C CYS A 292 -15.02 -9.09 -8.56
N VAL A 293 -16.03 -9.39 -9.35
CA VAL A 293 -17.11 -8.48 -9.75
C VAL A 293 -18.44 -9.23 -9.65
N GLN A 294 -19.32 -8.75 -8.79
CA GLN A 294 -20.62 -9.39 -8.57
C GLN A 294 -21.45 -9.41 -9.84
N GLY A 295 -21.97 -10.58 -10.20
CA GLY A 295 -22.80 -10.79 -11.38
C GLY A 295 -22.02 -10.82 -12.70
N LEU A 296 -20.70 -10.69 -12.69
CA LEU A 296 -19.89 -10.86 -13.89
C LEU A 296 -19.58 -12.34 -14.08
N PRO A 297 -19.91 -12.95 -15.24
CA PRO A 297 -19.60 -14.34 -15.52
C PRO A 297 -18.08 -14.55 -15.66
N LYS A 298 -17.65 -15.80 -15.65
CA LYS A 298 -16.29 -16.18 -16.02
C LYS A 298 -15.98 -15.72 -17.45
N ILE A 299 -14.71 -15.45 -17.71
CA ILE A 299 -14.18 -15.11 -19.04
C ILE A 299 -13.41 -16.33 -19.55
N GLU A 300 -13.78 -16.87 -20.70
CA GLU A 300 -13.20 -18.08 -21.28
C GLU A 300 -12.52 -17.83 -22.63
N THR A 301 -12.80 -16.70 -23.25
CA THR A 301 -12.26 -16.34 -24.57
C THR A 301 -11.65 -14.93 -24.55
N GLU A 302 -10.69 -14.71 -25.45
CA GLU A 302 -10.11 -13.39 -25.64
C GLU A 302 -11.15 -12.37 -26.11
N LEU A 303 -12.12 -12.81 -26.92
CA LEU A 303 -13.20 -11.94 -27.41
C LEU A 303 -14.04 -11.41 -26.23
N GLU A 304 -14.36 -12.25 -25.26
CA GLU A 304 -15.03 -11.82 -24.02
C GLU A 304 -14.15 -10.87 -23.22
N ALA A 305 -12.85 -11.13 -23.12
CA ALA A 305 -11.91 -10.30 -22.39
C ALA A 305 -11.80 -8.89 -22.98
N VAL A 306 -11.62 -8.76 -24.30
CA VAL A 306 -11.38 -7.47 -24.96
C VAL A 306 -12.60 -6.54 -24.95
N THR A 307 -13.80 -7.04 -24.71
CA THR A 307 -15.01 -6.19 -24.55
C THR A 307 -14.82 -5.14 -23.46
N TRP A 308 -14.05 -5.44 -22.41
CA TRP A 308 -13.77 -4.52 -21.30
C TRP A 308 -12.73 -3.44 -21.62
N LEU A 309 -12.16 -3.42 -22.82
CA LEU A 309 -11.33 -2.30 -23.28
C LEU A 309 -12.18 -1.04 -23.53
N ASP A 310 -13.42 -1.23 -23.99
CA ASP A 310 -14.32 -0.15 -24.39
C ASP A 310 -15.53 0.02 -23.48
N GLN A 311 -15.78 -0.94 -22.59
CA GLN A 311 -16.89 -0.92 -21.64
C GLN A 311 -16.40 -0.67 -20.21
N ASP A 312 -17.16 0.09 -19.44
CA ASP A 312 -16.88 0.28 -18.02
C ASP A 312 -17.51 -0.84 -17.17
N LEU A 313 -16.74 -1.37 -16.26
CA LEU A 313 -17.22 -2.28 -15.24
C LEU A 313 -18.31 -1.63 -14.38
N PRO A 314 -19.33 -2.41 -13.95
CA PRO A 314 -20.42 -1.89 -13.12
C PRO A 314 -19.87 -1.49 -11.74
N ARG A 315 -19.67 -0.19 -11.51
CA ARG A 315 -19.02 0.39 -10.31
C ARG A 315 -19.54 -0.19 -9.00
N LYS A 316 -20.86 -0.42 -8.90
CA LYS A 316 -21.51 -0.93 -7.68
C LYS A 316 -21.20 -2.39 -7.37
N ASN A 317 -20.76 -3.13 -8.37
CA ASN A 317 -20.53 -4.57 -8.30
C ASN A 317 -19.04 -4.92 -8.10
N LEU A 318 -18.15 -3.91 -8.05
CA LEU A 318 -16.74 -4.10 -7.90
C LEU A 318 -16.36 -4.46 -6.45
N SER A 319 -15.80 -5.62 -6.23
CA SER A 319 -15.15 -5.98 -4.96
C SER A 319 -13.67 -5.62 -5.02
N LEU A 320 -13.37 -4.41 -4.57
CA LEU A 320 -12.01 -3.87 -4.61
C LEU A 320 -11.27 -4.11 -3.30
N THR A 321 -9.99 -4.32 -3.42
CA THR A 321 -9.06 -4.36 -2.30
C THR A 321 -8.00 -3.29 -2.44
N THR A 322 -7.39 -2.90 -1.34
CA THR A 322 -6.14 -2.12 -1.34
C THR A 322 -5.33 -2.45 -0.10
N VAL A 323 -4.01 -2.37 -0.24
CA VAL A 323 -3.04 -2.36 0.86
C VAL A 323 -2.21 -1.08 0.83
N HIS A 324 -2.59 -0.14 -0.02
CA HIS A 324 -1.92 1.13 -0.25
C HIS A 324 -2.86 2.28 0.08
N ALA A 325 -2.58 2.99 1.18
CA ALA A 325 -3.32 4.16 1.62
C ALA A 325 -2.32 5.30 1.87
N PHE A 326 -2.61 6.51 1.37
CA PHE A 326 -1.69 7.63 1.42
C PHE A 326 -2.38 8.98 1.19
N SER A 327 -1.58 10.07 1.17
CA SER A 327 -1.99 11.41 0.69
C SER A 327 -3.03 12.12 1.55
N THR A 328 -3.13 11.80 2.84
CA THR A 328 -4.12 12.43 3.72
C THR A 328 -3.63 13.70 4.40
N CYS A 329 -2.33 13.96 4.34
CA CYS A 329 -1.67 15.17 4.85
C CYS A 329 -0.55 15.52 3.88
N PRO A 330 -0.86 15.92 2.62
CA PRO A 330 0.13 16.05 1.56
C PRO A 330 1.21 17.07 1.92
N MET A 331 2.47 16.74 1.55
CA MET A 331 3.63 17.61 1.69
C MET A 331 3.90 18.42 0.41
N GLY A 332 4.53 19.58 0.55
CA GLY A 332 4.98 20.45 -0.53
C GLY A 332 4.96 21.93 -0.09
N GLU A 333 5.52 22.82 -0.91
CA GLU A 333 5.60 24.26 -0.57
C GLU A 333 4.27 25.02 -0.80
N ARG A 334 3.28 24.37 -1.39
CA ARG A 334 1.95 24.93 -1.62
C ARG A 334 1.08 24.85 -0.38
N ALA A 335 1.22 25.80 0.55
CA ALA A 335 0.41 25.89 1.78
C ALA A 335 -1.12 25.96 1.53
N ASP A 336 -1.54 26.35 0.34
CA ASP A 336 -2.94 26.33 -0.12
C ASP A 336 -3.46 24.92 -0.47
N LYS A 337 -2.58 23.91 -0.53
CA LYS A 337 -2.90 22.53 -0.91
C LYS A 337 -2.29 21.46 0.01
N CYS A 338 -1.25 21.83 0.75
CA CYS A 338 -0.44 20.92 1.53
C CYS A 338 -0.66 21.13 3.03
N ALA A 339 -0.53 20.04 3.82
CA ALA A 339 -0.58 20.08 5.27
C ALA A 339 0.80 20.37 5.89
N ALA A 340 1.86 20.05 5.15
CA ALA A 340 3.23 20.18 5.58
C ALA A 340 4.14 20.65 4.44
N ASP A 341 5.29 21.23 4.78
CA ASP A 341 6.31 21.63 3.82
C ASP A 341 6.98 20.41 3.14
N SER A 342 7.98 20.66 2.29
CA SER A 342 8.71 19.63 1.54
C SER A 342 9.39 18.58 2.41
N TYR A 343 9.63 18.88 3.68
CA TYR A 343 10.33 18.02 4.64
C TYR A 343 9.42 17.50 5.76
N GLY A 344 8.12 17.68 5.62
CA GLY A 344 7.11 17.13 6.50
C GLY A 344 6.79 17.98 7.73
N ARG A 345 7.35 19.19 7.87
CA ARG A 345 7.01 20.12 8.95
C ARG A 345 5.60 20.69 8.71
N VAL A 346 4.72 20.51 9.66
CA VAL A 346 3.32 20.92 9.57
C VAL A 346 3.23 22.45 9.55
N PHE A 347 2.54 23.01 8.57
CA PHE A 347 2.37 24.47 8.45
C PHE A 347 1.74 25.06 9.72
N GLY A 348 2.36 26.15 10.20
CA GLY A 348 1.98 26.83 11.44
C GLY A 348 2.59 26.25 12.73
N PHE A 349 3.52 25.28 12.61
CA PHE A 349 4.26 24.70 13.74
C PHE A 349 5.74 24.57 13.43
N ASP A 350 6.60 24.96 14.37
CA ASP A 350 8.06 24.85 14.21
C ASP A 350 8.61 23.49 14.66
N ASN A 351 7.80 22.69 15.37
CA ASN A 351 8.24 21.49 16.03
C ASN A 351 7.32 20.27 15.86
N LEU A 352 6.40 20.33 14.89
CA LEU A 352 5.50 19.23 14.54
C LEU A 352 5.79 18.76 13.12
N TYR A 353 6.04 17.48 12.96
CA TYR A 353 6.37 16.84 11.68
C TYR A 353 5.46 15.66 11.40
N ILE A 354 5.20 15.40 10.12
CA ILE A 354 4.55 14.19 9.61
C ILE A 354 5.60 13.41 8.82
N ASN A 355 5.77 12.11 9.13
CA ASN A 355 6.79 11.32 8.45
C ASN A 355 6.35 9.89 8.15
N ASP A 356 5.19 9.75 7.49
CA ASP A 356 4.57 8.48 7.10
C ASP A 356 3.86 8.58 5.74
N ALA A 357 3.07 7.56 5.38
CA ALA A 357 2.35 7.50 4.10
C ALA A 357 1.38 8.66 3.89
N SER A 358 0.90 9.32 4.96
CA SER A 358 -0.05 10.43 4.85
C SER A 358 0.55 11.65 4.13
N MET A 359 1.88 11.83 4.21
CA MET A 359 2.57 12.97 3.62
C MET A 359 2.74 12.88 2.10
N LEU A 360 2.62 11.68 1.49
CA LEU A 360 2.76 11.58 0.03
C LEU A 360 1.77 12.52 -0.66
N PRO A 361 2.20 13.33 -1.64
CA PRO A 361 1.36 14.37 -2.23
C PRO A 361 0.14 13.83 -2.96
N ASP A 362 0.30 12.73 -3.70
CA ASP A 362 -0.77 11.98 -4.35
C ASP A 362 -0.35 10.53 -4.65
N SER A 363 -1.18 9.80 -5.43
CA SER A 363 -0.95 8.41 -5.80
C SER A 363 0.35 8.23 -6.61
N PRO A 364 1.33 7.46 -6.12
CA PRO A 364 2.62 7.27 -6.80
C PRO A 364 2.57 6.38 -8.05
N GLY A 365 1.49 5.59 -8.24
CA GLY A 365 1.39 4.62 -9.34
C GLY A 365 2.31 3.42 -9.21
N ILE A 366 2.90 3.21 -8.02
CA ILE A 366 3.77 2.08 -7.68
C ILE A 366 3.57 1.72 -6.20
N ASN A 367 3.91 0.49 -5.81
CA ASN A 367 3.92 0.08 -4.40
C ASN A 367 4.66 1.11 -3.54
N PRO A 368 4.01 1.77 -2.56
CA PRO A 368 4.54 3.01 -1.98
C PRO A 368 5.58 2.82 -0.88
N GLN A 369 5.77 1.61 -0.34
CA GLN A 369 6.59 1.37 0.85
C GLN A 369 8.03 1.88 0.70
N GLY A 370 8.70 1.57 -0.40
CA GLY A 370 10.05 2.05 -0.66
C GLY A 370 10.13 3.58 -0.71
N THR A 371 9.18 4.19 -1.41
CA THR A 371 9.08 5.66 -1.49
C THR A 371 8.85 6.29 -0.12
N ILE A 372 7.92 5.73 0.68
CA ILE A 372 7.65 6.25 2.04
C ILE A 372 8.91 6.21 2.90
N MET A 373 9.64 5.09 2.89
CA MET A 373 10.86 4.93 3.69
C MET A 373 11.97 5.88 3.24
N ALA A 374 12.21 6.00 1.94
CA ALA A 374 13.24 6.88 1.40
C ALA A 374 12.94 8.35 1.72
N VAL A 375 11.68 8.78 1.56
CA VAL A 375 11.25 10.15 1.88
C VAL A 375 11.32 10.39 3.38
N ALA A 376 10.87 9.45 4.21
CA ALA A 376 10.94 9.57 5.66
C ALA A 376 12.40 9.72 6.14
N ARG A 377 13.33 8.96 5.56
CA ARG A 377 14.75 9.07 5.86
C ARG A 377 15.32 10.41 5.39
N ARG A 378 14.97 10.88 4.19
CA ARG A 378 15.37 12.20 3.70
C ARG A 378 14.94 13.30 4.67
N ASN A 379 13.68 13.29 5.08
CA ASN A 379 13.13 14.28 6.00
C ASN A 379 13.84 14.26 7.36
N ALA A 380 14.12 13.06 7.90
CA ALA A 380 14.87 12.93 9.15
C ALA A 380 16.30 13.48 9.03
N HIS A 381 16.98 13.23 7.90
CA HIS A 381 18.32 13.81 7.63
C HIS A 381 18.29 15.32 7.56
N HIS A 382 17.29 15.89 6.88
CA HIS A 382 17.10 17.34 6.79
C HIS A 382 16.89 17.95 8.20
N PHE A 383 15.98 17.36 8.98
CA PHE A 383 15.73 17.77 10.36
C PHE A 383 17.02 17.79 11.21
N ILE A 384 17.84 16.73 11.13
CA ILE A 384 19.09 16.65 11.87
C ILE A 384 20.09 17.75 11.42
N ALA A 385 20.12 18.06 10.12
CA ALA A 385 21.00 19.09 9.58
C ALA A 385 20.57 20.50 10.02
N GLU A 386 19.26 20.77 10.11
CA GLU A 386 18.74 22.05 10.61
C GLU A 386 18.96 22.30 12.11
N LYS A 387 19.16 21.23 12.90
CA LYS A 387 19.27 21.30 14.37
C LYS A 387 20.70 21.19 14.88
N LYS A 388 21.68 21.01 13.99
CA LYS A 388 23.11 21.12 14.29
C LYS A 388 23.58 22.55 14.18
#